data_e3df6805a3f70819a7004405052a7e91
#
_entry.id   e3df6805a3f70819a7004405052a7e91
#
_cell.length_a   1.000
_cell.length_b   1.000
_cell.length_c   1.000
_cell.angle_alpha   90.00
_cell.angle_beta   90.00
_cell.angle_gamma   90.00
#
_symmetry.space_group_name_H-M   'P 1'
#
loop_
_entity.id
_entity.type
_entity.pdbx_description
1 polymer ?
#
loop_
_entity_poly.entity_id
_entity_poly.type
_entity_poly.pdbx_seq_one_letter_code
_entity_poly.pdbx_strand_id
1 'polypeptide(L)'
;VRAGILFAAPLLYRAGKARMAPPGGDVIGRRRVDAHFAGLTALGTEIAIDREMAFTASKGLQGANVFLPEASVTATEQTMLAAAVARGETVIRNAACEPHVNDLAELLAKMGADIIGIGTNVLTINGASQLTGATHKVVSDHTEAGSLIALAAATGGEVTVQDVDPEHYEMTKLVYRNLGIELEFGDRSITLPATQSRQMQPDPRGGIPVIDTGIWPQFPSDLMSVTIVLATQLTGTVLFFEKLYESRMYFVDRLIAMGANAVICDPHRVVVSGPARLQSIQLSSPDIRAGIALLGAALCARGTSVIRNIRLIDRGYENIEAKLRQLGAAIERHKMVTDE
;
A
#
# COMPACT_ATOMS: atom_id res chain seq x y z
N VAL A 1 14.95 3.79 -2.37
CA VAL A 1 13.48 3.86 -2.43
C VAL A 1 13.02 3.40 -3.81
N ARG A 2 11.97 2.54 -3.89
CA ARG A 2 11.49 1.99 -5.17
C ARG A 2 10.95 3.05 -6.12
N ALA A 3 10.23 4.04 -5.60
CA ALA A 3 9.69 5.14 -6.38
C ALA A 3 10.76 5.93 -7.16
N GLY A 4 12.05 5.79 -6.82
CA GLY A 4 13.13 6.40 -7.59
C GLY A 4 13.15 6.01 -9.07
N ILE A 5 12.59 4.84 -9.45
CA ILE A 5 12.51 4.41 -10.84
C ILE A 5 11.60 5.33 -11.69
N LEU A 6 10.62 5.98 -11.08
CA LEU A 6 9.71 6.90 -11.75
C LEU A 6 10.43 8.10 -12.39
N PHE A 7 11.60 8.48 -11.86
CA PHE A 7 12.41 9.55 -12.44
C PHE A 7 12.97 9.21 -13.82
N ALA A 8 12.96 7.93 -14.23
CA ALA A 8 13.43 7.56 -15.57
C ALA A 8 12.62 8.25 -16.68
N ALA A 9 11.28 8.29 -16.56
CA ALA A 9 10.42 8.91 -17.57
C ALA A 9 10.69 10.41 -17.77
N PRO A 10 10.64 11.26 -16.74
CA PRO A 10 10.94 12.69 -16.89
C PRO A 10 12.40 12.97 -17.31
N LEU A 11 13.37 12.15 -16.90
CA LEU A 11 14.76 12.30 -17.36
C LEU A 11 14.92 11.93 -18.84
N LEU A 12 14.24 10.88 -19.32
CA LEU A 12 14.21 10.53 -20.74
C LEU A 12 13.62 11.65 -21.57
N TYR A 13 12.53 12.26 -21.14
CA TYR A 13 11.94 13.40 -21.84
C TYR A 13 12.89 14.62 -21.86
N ARG A 14 13.51 14.95 -20.73
CA ARG A 14 14.32 16.17 -20.59
C ARG A 14 15.73 16.03 -21.17
N ALA A 15 16.35 14.87 -21.05
CA ALA A 15 17.76 14.65 -21.39
C ALA A 15 17.99 13.51 -22.41
N GLY A 16 16.97 12.83 -22.85
CA GLY A 16 17.08 11.67 -23.75
C GLY A 16 17.72 10.44 -23.12
N LYS A 17 18.19 10.54 -21.89
CA LYS A 17 18.87 9.46 -21.16
C LYS A 17 18.67 9.57 -19.65
N ALA A 18 18.71 8.42 -18.96
CA ALA A 18 18.73 8.31 -17.51
C ALA A 18 19.66 7.20 -17.06
N ARG A 19 20.31 7.37 -15.92
CA ARG A 19 21.06 6.32 -15.23
C ARG A 19 20.67 6.29 -13.77
N MET A 20 20.45 5.10 -13.23
CA MET A 20 20.07 4.93 -11.84
C MET A 20 20.46 3.56 -11.30
N ALA A 21 20.70 3.50 -10.00
CA ALA A 21 20.88 2.23 -9.31
C ALA A 21 19.58 1.39 -9.35
N PRO A 22 19.66 0.07 -9.29
CA PRO A 22 18.48 -0.79 -9.14
C PRO A 22 17.62 -0.33 -7.96
N PRO A 23 16.27 -0.30 -8.12
CA PRO A 23 15.41 0.22 -7.08
C PRO A 23 15.40 -0.71 -5.88
N GLY A 24 15.66 -0.15 -4.70
CA GLY A 24 15.44 -0.82 -3.43
C GLY A 24 13.95 -0.90 -3.08
N GLY A 25 13.65 -1.27 -1.85
CA GLY A 25 12.29 -1.34 -1.32
C GLY A 25 12.20 -2.21 -0.08
N ASP A 26 11.00 -2.46 0.40
CA ASP A 26 10.76 -3.38 1.50
C ASP A 26 11.05 -4.82 1.07
N VAL A 27 11.57 -5.62 2.01
CA VAL A 27 11.93 -7.02 1.77
C VAL A 27 10.69 -7.90 2.04
N ILE A 28 9.75 -7.85 1.10
CA ILE A 28 8.45 -8.56 1.19
C ILE A 28 8.31 -9.65 0.11
N GLY A 29 9.39 -9.97 -0.58
CA GLY A 29 9.44 -10.94 -1.68
C GLY A 29 10.14 -10.38 -2.91
N ARG A 30 10.10 -11.15 -3.99
CA ARG A 30 10.74 -10.79 -5.27
C ARG A 30 9.93 -9.69 -5.97
N ARG A 31 10.45 -8.46 -5.94
CA ARG A 31 9.82 -7.29 -6.56
C ARG A 31 10.48 -6.98 -7.91
N ARG A 32 9.92 -7.55 -8.97
CA ARG A 32 10.41 -7.41 -10.34
C ARG A 32 10.21 -6.00 -10.87
N VAL A 33 10.94 -5.65 -11.94
CA VAL A 33 10.86 -4.37 -12.68
C VAL A 33 10.57 -4.57 -14.16
N ASP A 34 10.23 -5.80 -14.56
CA ASP A 34 9.98 -6.14 -15.98
C ASP A 34 8.83 -5.32 -16.58
N ALA A 35 7.77 -5.04 -15.80
CA ALA A 35 6.66 -4.21 -16.25
C ALA A 35 7.11 -2.77 -16.56
N HIS A 36 8.05 -2.22 -15.79
CA HIS A 36 8.66 -0.92 -16.07
C HIS A 36 9.42 -0.92 -17.39
N PHE A 37 10.19 -1.99 -17.61
CA PHE A 37 10.96 -2.13 -18.85
C PHE A 37 10.05 -2.32 -20.05
N ALA A 38 9.01 -3.14 -19.92
CA ALA A 38 8.02 -3.34 -20.98
C ALA A 38 7.38 -2.01 -21.43
N GLY A 39 6.94 -1.18 -20.47
CA GLY A 39 6.35 0.12 -20.75
C GLY A 39 7.31 1.06 -21.47
N LEU A 40 8.51 1.27 -20.92
CA LEU A 40 9.49 2.19 -21.52
C LEU A 40 10.04 1.70 -22.87
N THR A 41 10.29 0.38 -23.00
CA THR A 41 10.77 -0.19 -24.29
C THR A 41 9.73 -0.02 -25.39
N ALA A 42 8.45 -0.24 -25.09
CA ALA A 42 7.38 -0.02 -26.07
C ALA A 42 7.34 1.43 -26.56
N LEU A 43 7.65 2.39 -25.68
CA LEU A 43 7.74 3.83 -26.00
C LEU A 43 9.06 4.24 -26.67
N GLY A 44 9.90 3.27 -27.09
CA GLY A 44 11.13 3.51 -27.83
C GLY A 44 12.38 3.74 -27.00
N THR A 45 12.37 3.33 -25.72
CA THR A 45 13.55 3.40 -24.85
C THR A 45 14.40 2.15 -24.97
N GLU A 46 15.69 2.31 -25.21
CA GLU A 46 16.70 1.27 -25.08
C GLU A 46 17.15 1.15 -23.62
N ILE A 47 17.24 -0.07 -23.10
CA ILE A 47 17.57 -0.34 -21.69
C ILE A 47 18.79 -1.26 -21.63
N ALA A 48 19.82 -0.83 -20.93
CA ALA A 48 20.99 -1.63 -20.60
C ALA A 48 21.09 -1.81 -19.09
N ILE A 49 21.37 -3.03 -18.63
CA ILE A 49 21.46 -3.37 -17.21
C ILE A 49 22.83 -3.99 -16.95
N ASP A 50 23.58 -3.34 -16.06
CA ASP A 50 24.83 -3.84 -15.49
C ASP A 50 24.79 -3.58 -13.99
N ARG A 51 25.76 -2.86 -13.44
CA ARG A 51 25.73 -2.36 -12.04
C ARG A 51 24.66 -1.30 -11.82
N GLU A 52 24.33 -0.60 -12.89
CA GLU A 52 23.25 0.41 -12.94
C GLU A 52 22.30 0.06 -14.08
N MET A 53 21.12 0.66 -14.04
CA MET A 53 20.16 0.65 -15.14
C MET A 53 20.37 1.92 -15.97
N ALA A 54 20.66 1.76 -17.25
CA ALA A 54 20.80 2.86 -18.20
C ALA A 54 19.64 2.82 -19.20
N PHE A 55 19.00 3.95 -19.39
CA PHE A 55 17.86 4.15 -20.27
C PHE A 55 18.24 5.20 -21.32
N THR A 56 17.91 4.97 -22.58
CA THR A 56 18.18 5.90 -23.69
C THR A 56 17.01 5.95 -24.64
N ALA A 57 16.54 7.16 -24.96
CA ALA A 57 15.49 7.43 -25.95
C ALA A 57 16.05 8.36 -27.02
N SER A 58 16.92 7.84 -27.90
CA SER A 58 17.68 8.62 -28.91
C SER A 58 16.78 9.34 -29.92
N LYS A 59 15.58 8.79 -30.18
CA LYS A 59 14.57 9.38 -31.07
C LYS A 59 13.46 10.12 -30.32
N GLY A 60 13.60 10.28 -28.99
CA GLY A 60 12.52 10.71 -28.09
C GLY A 60 11.47 9.63 -27.88
N LEU A 61 10.56 9.86 -26.92
CA LEU A 61 9.48 8.93 -26.60
C LEU A 61 8.41 8.95 -27.70
N GLN A 62 7.93 7.77 -28.08
CA GLN A 62 6.92 7.58 -29.14
C GLN A 62 5.71 6.84 -28.56
N GLY A 63 4.51 7.25 -28.99
CA GLY A 63 3.28 6.58 -28.64
C GLY A 63 3.25 5.13 -29.13
N ALA A 64 2.63 4.23 -28.35
CA ALA A 64 2.61 2.81 -28.64
C ALA A 64 1.44 2.08 -27.95
N ASN A 65 1.13 0.87 -28.45
CA ASN A 65 0.30 -0.07 -27.73
C ASN A 65 1.16 -0.84 -26.72
N VAL A 66 0.87 -0.66 -25.44
CA VAL A 66 1.60 -1.26 -24.31
C VAL A 66 0.70 -2.26 -23.61
N PHE A 67 1.15 -3.50 -23.44
CA PHE A 67 0.55 -4.45 -22.52
C PHE A 67 1.51 -4.67 -21.36
N LEU A 68 1.13 -4.26 -20.15
CA LEU A 68 1.93 -4.49 -18.96
C LEU A 68 1.80 -5.95 -18.52
N PRO A 69 2.92 -6.68 -18.28
CA PRO A 69 2.87 -8.11 -17.90
C PRO A 69 2.26 -8.33 -16.50
N GLU A 70 2.18 -7.30 -15.69
CA GLU A 70 1.46 -7.25 -14.42
C GLU A 70 0.83 -5.86 -14.22
N ALA A 71 -0.29 -5.78 -13.48
CA ALA A 71 -0.91 -4.51 -13.10
C ALA A 71 -0.09 -3.85 -11.97
N SER A 72 1.13 -3.45 -12.30
CA SER A 72 2.07 -2.81 -11.38
C SER A 72 1.77 -1.33 -11.26
N VAL A 73 1.51 -0.85 -10.04
CA VAL A 73 1.30 0.58 -9.74
C VAL A 73 2.41 1.44 -10.35
N THR A 74 3.65 1.25 -9.90
CA THR A 74 4.76 2.11 -10.34
C THR A 74 5.16 1.93 -11.80
N ALA A 75 4.89 0.76 -12.42
CA ALA A 75 5.10 0.60 -13.86
C ALA A 75 4.01 1.32 -14.67
N THR A 76 2.76 1.32 -14.21
CA THR A 76 1.68 2.10 -14.81
C THR A 76 2.00 3.59 -14.72
N GLU A 77 2.34 4.08 -13.52
CA GLU A 77 2.72 5.48 -13.30
C GLU A 77 3.89 5.91 -14.18
N GLN A 78 4.95 5.10 -14.26
CA GLN A 78 6.11 5.39 -15.10
C GLN A 78 5.76 5.44 -16.59
N THR A 79 4.96 4.46 -17.07
CA THR A 79 4.54 4.39 -18.47
C THR A 79 3.62 5.58 -18.81
N MET A 80 2.73 5.95 -17.89
CA MET A 80 1.84 7.10 -18.01
C MET A 80 2.61 8.43 -18.05
N LEU A 81 3.60 8.62 -17.18
CA LEU A 81 4.49 9.77 -17.17
C LEU A 81 5.25 9.91 -18.52
N ALA A 82 5.72 8.79 -19.07
CA ALA A 82 6.39 8.77 -20.36
C ALA A 82 5.42 9.04 -21.52
N ALA A 83 4.23 8.41 -21.49
CA ALA A 83 3.18 8.57 -22.51
C ALA A 83 2.64 10.00 -22.56
N ALA A 84 2.50 10.68 -21.41
CA ALA A 84 2.01 12.05 -21.33
C ALA A 84 2.85 13.07 -22.13
N VAL A 85 4.09 12.72 -22.48
CA VAL A 85 5.03 13.55 -23.26
C VAL A 85 5.56 12.83 -24.52
N ALA A 86 5.05 11.64 -24.82
CA ALA A 86 5.42 10.90 -26.04
C ALA A 86 4.75 11.51 -27.27
N ARG A 87 5.34 11.31 -28.43
CA ARG A 87 4.74 11.74 -29.70
C ARG A 87 3.72 10.72 -30.16
N GLY A 88 2.47 11.14 -30.31
CA GLY A 88 1.35 10.29 -30.73
C GLY A 88 0.62 9.63 -29.57
N GLU A 89 -0.30 8.74 -29.92
CA GLU A 89 -1.17 8.04 -28.96
C GLU A 89 -0.48 6.85 -28.32
N THR A 90 -0.67 6.69 -27.02
CA THR A 90 -0.27 5.49 -26.27
C THR A 90 -1.51 4.84 -25.66
N VAL A 91 -1.66 3.53 -25.86
CA VAL A 91 -2.70 2.72 -25.19
C VAL A 91 -2.02 1.77 -24.22
N ILE A 92 -2.24 1.99 -22.92
CA ILE A 92 -1.72 1.12 -21.86
C ILE A 92 -2.83 0.14 -21.46
N ARG A 93 -2.56 -1.17 -21.57
CA ARG A 93 -3.46 -2.25 -21.15
C ARG A 93 -2.89 -2.99 -19.96
N ASN A 94 -3.77 -3.55 -19.13
CA ASN A 94 -3.43 -4.14 -17.84
C ASN A 94 -2.77 -3.10 -16.90
N ALA A 95 -3.24 -1.86 -16.97
CA ALA A 95 -2.83 -0.79 -16.08
C ALA A 95 -3.35 -1.03 -14.66
N ALA A 96 -2.58 -0.63 -13.66
CA ALA A 96 -3.05 -0.47 -12.31
C ALA A 96 -4.05 0.71 -12.23
N CYS A 97 -5.04 0.62 -11.34
CA CYS A 97 -6.09 1.64 -11.20
C CYS A 97 -6.39 2.00 -9.74
N GLU A 98 -5.40 1.84 -8.87
CA GLU A 98 -5.44 2.29 -7.49
C GLU A 98 -5.69 3.81 -7.40
N PRO A 99 -6.28 4.31 -6.31
CA PRO A 99 -6.61 5.73 -6.16
C PRO A 99 -5.46 6.69 -6.48
N HIS A 100 -4.25 6.38 -6.04
CA HIS A 100 -3.07 7.22 -6.29
C HIS A 100 -2.54 7.16 -7.73
N VAL A 101 -2.84 6.08 -8.47
CA VAL A 101 -2.57 6.01 -9.94
C VAL A 101 -3.53 6.92 -10.69
N ASN A 102 -4.80 6.90 -10.30
CA ASN A 102 -5.83 7.78 -10.88
C ASN A 102 -5.53 9.24 -10.58
N ASP A 103 -5.12 9.55 -9.34
CA ASP A 103 -4.71 10.88 -8.90
C ASP A 103 -3.55 11.45 -9.74
N LEU A 104 -2.54 10.63 -10.06
CA LEU A 104 -1.48 11.02 -10.99
C LEU A 104 -2.01 11.28 -12.40
N ALA A 105 -2.93 10.45 -12.91
CA ALA A 105 -3.54 10.64 -14.23
C ALA A 105 -4.32 11.97 -14.28
N GLU A 106 -5.09 12.28 -13.24
CA GLU A 106 -5.80 13.55 -13.11
C GLU A 106 -4.87 14.75 -13.05
N LEU A 107 -3.74 14.65 -12.32
CA LEU A 107 -2.73 15.69 -12.31
C LEU A 107 -2.17 15.92 -13.71
N LEU A 108 -1.80 14.86 -14.43
CA LEU A 108 -1.26 14.97 -15.78
C LEU A 108 -2.30 15.56 -16.76
N ALA A 109 -3.58 15.19 -16.62
CA ALA A 109 -4.67 15.77 -17.40
C ALA A 109 -4.80 17.29 -17.13
N LYS A 110 -4.75 17.73 -15.87
CA LYS A 110 -4.72 19.16 -15.51
C LYS A 110 -3.50 19.88 -16.04
N MET A 111 -2.37 19.18 -16.23
CA MET A 111 -1.16 19.71 -16.84
C MET A 111 -1.21 19.77 -18.37
N GLY A 112 -2.26 19.21 -19.00
CA GLY A 112 -2.51 19.30 -20.43
C GLY A 112 -2.34 18.01 -21.23
N ALA A 113 -2.12 16.85 -20.57
CA ALA A 113 -2.20 15.55 -21.24
C ALA A 113 -3.67 15.15 -21.48
N ASP A 114 -3.97 14.59 -22.64
CA ASP A 114 -5.28 14.03 -22.94
C ASP A 114 -5.31 12.56 -22.55
N ILE A 115 -6.03 12.24 -21.45
CA ILE A 115 -6.06 10.90 -20.85
C ILE A 115 -7.51 10.40 -20.76
N ILE A 116 -7.77 9.27 -21.39
CA ILE A 116 -9.08 8.60 -21.36
C ILE A 116 -8.92 7.26 -20.62
N GLY A 117 -9.95 6.86 -19.86
CA GLY A 117 -9.99 5.59 -19.14
C GLY A 117 -9.43 5.64 -17.72
N ILE A 118 -9.28 6.82 -17.12
CA ILE A 118 -8.88 6.96 -15.71
C ILE A 118 -9.81 6.11 -14.83
N GLY A 119 -9.24 5.36 -13.89
CA GLY A 119 -9.98 4.44 -13.02
C GLY A 119 -10.24 3.06 -13.64
N THR A 120 -9.75 2.81 -14.86
CA THR A 120 -9.85 1.50 -15.52
C THR A 120 -8.48 0.89 -15.81
N ASN A 121 -8.45 -0.38 -16.19
CA ASN A 121 -7.21 -1.07 -16.55
C ASN A 121 -6.76 -0.81 -18.02
N VAL A 122 -7.40 0.13 -18.71
CA VAL A 122 -7.00 0.56 -20.07
C VAL A 122 -6.97 2.08 -20.09
N LEU A 123 -5.79 2.64 -20.31
CA LEU A 123 -5.57 4.07 -20.43
C LEU A 123 -5.17 4.40 -21.87
N THR A 124 -5.85 5.36 -22.49
CA THR A 124 -5.45 5.95 -23.77
C THR A 124 -4.94 7.36 -23.50
N ILE A 125 -3.72 7.64 -23.92
CA ILE A 125 -3.02 8.88 -23.64
C ILE A 125 -2.51 9.48 -24.94
N ASN A 126 -2.96 10.69 -25.25
CA ASN A 126 -2.37 11.52 -26.30
C ASN A 126 -1.37 12.46 -25.65
N GLY A 127 -0.09 12.28 -25.96
CA GLY A 127 0.99 13.04 -25.36
C GLY A 127 0.93 14.52 -25.74
N ALA A 128 1.11 15.38 -24.76
CA ALA A 128 1.19 16.82 -24.96
C ALA A 128 2.61 17.22 -25.44
N SER A 129 2.68 18.17 -26.37
CA SER A 129 3.97 18.72 -26.78
C SER A 129 4.70 19.44 -25.64
N GLN A 130 3.95 19.96 -24.68
CA GLN A 130 4.43 20.60 -23.45
C GLN A 130 3.36 20.48 -22.36
N LEU A 131 3.78 20.00 -21.18
CA LEU A 131 2.96 20.05 -19.97
C LEU A 131 3.10 21.43 -19.31
N THR A 132 2.00 21.94 -18.77
CA THR A 132 1.95 23.21 -18.04
C THR A 132 1.90 22.99 -16.53
N GLY A 133 2.06 24.04 -15.73
CA GLY A 133 1.81 23.96 -14.29
C GLY A 133 0.32 23.78 -13.99
N ALA A 134 0.01 23.07 -12.91
CA ALA A 134 -1.35 22.87 -12.44
C ALA A 134 -1.41 22.97 -10.91
N THR A 135 -2.60 23.34 -10.40
CA THR A 135 -2.93 23.22 -8.98
C THR A 135 -3.71 21.93 -8.77
N HIS A 136 -3.20 21.07 -7.88
CA HIS A 136 -3.80 19.77 -7.61
C HIS A 136 -3.71 19.45 -6.11
N LYS A 137 -4.82 18.96 -5.54
CA LYS A 137 -4.84 18.41 -4.19
C LYS A 137 -4.65 16.91 -4.31
N VAL A 138 -3.59 16.38 -3.74
CA VAL A 138 -3.32 14.94 -3.73
C VAL A 138 -4.41 14.21 -2.94
N VAL A 139 -4.83 13.07 -3.44
CA VAL A 139 -5.82 12.20 -2.80
C VAL A 139 -5.33 11.73 -1.42
N SER A 140 -6.27 11.50 -0.48
CA SER A 140 -5.93 10.95 0.83
C SER A 140 -5.36 9.53 0.74
N ASP A 141 -4.40 9.20 1.61
CA ASP A 141 -3.82 7.86 1.68
C ASP A 141 -4.80 6.88 2.34
N HIS A 142 -5.48 6.07 1.52
CA HIS A 142 -6.42 5.06 1.98
C HIS A 142 -5.75 3.97 2.84
N THR A 143 -4.45 3.75 2.69
CA THR A 143 -3.70 2.78 3.48
C THR A 143 -3.40 3.32 4.88
N GLU A 144 -3.01 4.60 5.00
CA GLU A 144 -2.81 5.22 6.32
C GLU A 144 -4.13 5.26 7.09
N ALA A 145 -5.19 5.76 6.48
CA ALA A 145 -6.51 5.84 7.10
C ALA A 145 -7.04 4.45 7.50
N GLY A 146 -6.97 3.47 6.59
CA GLY A 146 -7.37 2.09 6.89
C GLY A 146 -6.56 1.46 8.02
N SER A 147 -5.27 1.79 8.13
CA SER A 147 -4.42 1.34 9.24
C SER A 147 -4.84 1.96 10.57
N LEU A 148 -5.10 3.26 10.62
CA LEU A 148 -5.57 3.93 11.86
C LEU A 148 -6.92 3.38 12.33
N ILE A 149 -7.84 3.12 11.40
CA ILE A 149 -9.13 2.46 11.70
C ILE A 149 -8.90 1.06 12.27
N ALA A 150 -8.00 0.26 11.68
CA ALA A 150 -7.67 -1.08 12.18
C ALA A 150 -7.08 -1.04 13.58
N LEU A 151 -6.18 -0.10 13.86
CA LEU A 151 -5.55 0.08 15.17
C LEU A 151 -6.60 0.47 16.24
N ALA A 152 -7.49 1.42 15.91
CA ALA A 152 -8.58 1.82 16.80
C ALA A 152 -9.53 0.65 17.06
N ALA A 153 -9.93 -0.10 16.03
CA ALA A 153 -10.77 -1.28 16.18
C ALA A 153 -10.11 -2.38 17.04
N ALA A 154 -8.82 -2.63 16.84
CA ALA A 154 -8.06 -3.63 17.60
C ALA A 154 -8.00 -3.28 19.10
N THR A 155 -7.79 -2.01 19.42
CA THR A 155 -7.73 -1.51 20.80
C THR A 155 -9.11 -1.29 21.44
N GLY A 156 -10.21 -1.43 20.69
CA GLY A 156 -11.57 -1.21 21.18
C GLY A 156 -11.95 0.27 21.33
N GLY A 157 -11.26 1.14 20.58
CA GLY A 157 -11.52 2.58 20.52
C GLY A 157 -12.52 2.97 19.45
N GLU A 158 -12.82 4.26 19.37
CA GLU A 158 -13.55 4.92 18.30
C GLU A 158 -12.62 5.90 17.56
N VAL A 159 -12.87 6.10 16.27
CA VAL A 159 -12.11 7.08 15.50
C VAL A 159 -12.95 7.59 14.32
N THR A 160 -12.83 8.88 14.02
CA THR A 160 -13.32 9.47 12.78
C THR A 160 -12.13 9.98 11.96
N VAL A 161 -11.97 9.46 10.75
CA VAL A 161 -10.99 9.94 9.78
C VAL A 161 -11.71 10.89 8.82
N GLN A 162 -11.21 12.11 8.72
CA GLN A 162 -11.78 13.17 7.88
C GLN A 162 -10.96 13.38 6.62
N ASP A 163 -11.56 14.06 5.65
CA ASP A 163 -10.95 14.43 4.37
C ASP A 163 -10.48 13.23 3.54
N VAL A 164 -11.27 12.17 3.57
CA VAL A 164 -11.10 10.94 2.78
C VAL A 164 -12.17 10.86 1.70
N ASP A 165 -11.90 10.04 0.68
CA ASP A 165 -12.89 9.64 -0.30
C ASP A 165 -13.47 8.28 0.10
N PRO A 166 -14.75 8.19 0.53
CA PRO A 166 -15.34 6.94 1.01
C PRO A 166 -15.35 5.81 -0.04
N GLU A 167 -15.41 6.13 -1.32
CA GLU A 167 -15.42 5.13 -2.41
C GLU A 167 -14.14 4.28 -2.42
N HIS A 168 -13.02 4.80 -1.90
CA HIS A 168 -11.78 4.06 -1.80
C HIS A 168 -11.77 2.98 -0.71
N TYR A 169 -12.83 2.87 0.10
CA TYR A 169 -12.88 1.97 1.26
C TYR A 169 -13.94 0.88 1.17
N GLU A 170 -14.63 0.71 0.05
CA GLU A 170 -15.73 -0.26 -0.08
C GLU A 170 -15.26 -1.69 0.23
N MET A 171 -14.10 -2.11 -0.28
CA MET A 171 -13.55 -3.43 0.05
C MET A 171 -13.09 -3.52 1.52
N THR A 172 -12.49 -2.46 2.06
CA THR A 172 -12.12 -2.40 3.49
C THR A 172 -13.36 -2.51 4.38
N LYS A 173 -14.44 -1.81 4.04
CA LYS A 173 -15.74 -1.89 4.72
C LYS A 173 -16.28 -3.32 4.70
N LEU A 174 -16.26 -3.96 3.54
CA LEU A 174 -16.74 -5.35 3.39
C LEU A 174 -15.93 -6.32 4.26
N VAL A 175 -14.60 -6.23 4.19
CA VAL A 175 -13.70 -7.10 4.96
C VAL A 175 -13.88 -6.88 6.45
N TYR A 176 -13.95 -5.61 6.91
CA TYR A 176 -14.10 -5.30 8.33
C TYR A 176 -15.46 -5.71 8.86
N ARG A 177 -16.54 -5.53 8.09
CA ARG A 177 -17.87 -6.04 8.45
C ARG A 177 -17.85 -7.55 8.65
N ASN A 178 -17.17 -8.31 7.79
CA ASN A 178 -17.01 -9.77 7.96
C ASN A 178 -16.22 -10.12 9.23
N LEU A 179 -15.38 -9.22 9.70
CA LEU A 179 -14.69 -9.33 10.99
C LEU A 179 -15.52 -8.86 12.19
N GLY A 180 -16.74 -8.37 11.96
CA GLY A 180 -17.62 -7.83 13.01
C GLY A 180 -17.29 -6.40 13.41
N ILE A 181 -16.71 -5.64 12.49
CA ILE A 181 -16.37 -4.22 12.61
C ILE A 181 -17.18 -3.44 11.59
N GLU A 182 -18.13 -2.63 12.07
CA GLU A 182 -18.96 -1.77 11.23
C GLU A 182 -18.33 -0.37 11.09
N LEU A 183 -18.35 0.16 9.89
CA LEU A 183 -17.89 1.50 9.56
C LEU A 183 -19.04 2.34 9.03
N GLU A 184 -19.14 3.57 9.52
CA GLU A 184 -20.12 4.57 9.05
C GLU A 184 -19.42 5.51 8.07
N PHE A 185 -20.04 5.71 6.91
CA PHE A 185 -19.51 6.55 5.85
C PHE A 185 -20.31 7.86 5.77
N GLY A 186 -19.61 8.97 5.96
CA GLY A 186 -20.09 10.31 5.66
C GLY A 186 -19.65 10.76 4.27
N ASP A 187 -19.88 12.02 3.95
CA ASP A 187 -19.55 12.60 2.64
C ASP A 187 -18.06 12.55 2.33
N ARG A 188 -17.24 12.92 3.30
CA ARG A 188 -15.76 12.92 3.25
C ARG A 188 -15.17 12.41 4.56
N SER A 189 -15.80 11.45 5.19
CA SER A 189 -15.33 10.90 6.45
C SER A 189 -15.70 9.44 6.60
N ILE A 190 -14.94 8.74 7.42
CA ILE A 190 -15.22 7.37 7.85
C ILE A 190 -15.13 7.35 9.35
N THR A 191 -16.16 6.85 10.00
CA THR A 191 -16.24 6.70 11.46
C THR A 191 -16.26 5.23 11.82
N LEU A 192 -15.39 4.84 12.74
CA LEU A 192 -15.47 3.61 13.50
C LEU A 192 -16.20 3.92 14.81
N PRO A 193 -17.46 3.50 15.01
CA PRO A 193 -18.17 3.67 16.27
C PRO A 193 -17.54 2.85 17.41
N ALA A 194 -17.69 3.34 18.66
CA ALA A 194 -17.20 2.64 19.85
C ALA A 194 -17.82 1.25 20.03
N THR A 195 -19.10 1.09 19.67
CA THR A 195 -19.83 -0.18 19.83
C THR A 195 -19.67 -1.05 18.59
N GLN A 196 -19.00 -2.18 18.75
CA GLN A 196 -18.74 -3.16 17.72
C GLN A 196 -19.12 -4.57 18.18
N SER A 197 -19.59 -5.42 17.29
CA SER A 197 -19.90 -6.81 17.63
C SER A 197 -18.64 -7.60 18.01
N ARG A 198 -17.52 -7.28 17.36
CA ARG A 198 -16.21 -7.91 17.52
C ARG A 198 -16.24 -9.43 17.32
N GLN A 199 -17.22 -9.90 16.55
CA GLN A 199 -17.41 -11.32 16.24
C GLN A 199 -17.30 -11.55 14.74
N MET A 200 -16.33 -12.37 14.34
CA MET A 200 -16.11 -12.73 12.95
C MET A 200 -17.32 -13.49 12.39
N GLN A 201 -17.75 -13.12 11.20
CA GLN A 201 -18.84 -13.80 10.52
C GLN A 201 -18.29 -15.08 9.86
N PRO A 202 -18.94 -16.24 10.06
CA PRO A 202 -18.60 -17.45 9.30
C PRO A 202 -18.89 -17.23 7.81
N ASP A 203 -18.34 -18.08 6.96
CA ASP A 203 -18.77 -18.13 5.57
C ASP A 203 -20.25 -18.55 5.44
N PRO A 204 -20.89 -18.39 4.28
CA PRO A 204 -22.31 -18.73 4.11
C PRO A 204 -22.67 -20.19 4.40
N ARG A 205 -21.69 -21.08 4.51
CA ARG A 205 -21.87 -22.52 4.86
C ARG A 205 -21.43 -22.83 6.29
N GLY A 206 -21.08 -21.81 7.08
CA GLY A 206 -20.63 -21.94 8.46
C GLY A 206 -19.14 -22.31 8.59
N GLY A 207 -18.38 -22.25 7.51
CA GLY A 207 -16.94 -22.51 7.51
C GLY A 207 -16.11 -21.32 7.99
N ILE A 208 -14.78 -21.52 8.05
CA ILE A 208 -13.82 -20.48 8.39
C ILE A 208 -13.78 -19.44 7.24
N PRO A 209 -14.05 -18.16 7.52
CA PRO A 209 -13.97 -17.13 6.50
C PRO A 209 -12.54 -16.93 5.99
N VAL A 210 -12.41 -16.52 4.73
CA VAL A 210 -11.14 -16.24 4.09
C VAL A 210 -11.08 -14.75 3.74
N ILE A 211 -10.00 -14.09 4.14
CA ILE A 211 -9.65 -12.73 3.70
C ILE A 211 -8.43 -12.86 2.82
N ASP A 212 -8.57 -12.49 1.56
CA ASP A 212 -7.49 -12.55 0.59
C ASP A 212 -7.20 -11.18 -0.03
N THR A 213 -5.93 -10.97 -0.37
CA THR A 213 -5.49 -9.76 -1.08
C THR A 213 -5.61 -9.92 -2.58
N GLY A 214 -5.68 -8.81 -3.28
CA GLY A 214 -5.68 -8.79 -4.73
C GLY A 214 -5.36 -7.42 -5.30
N ILE A 215 -5.35 -7.35 -6.63
CA ILE A 215 -5.21 -6.12 -7.38
C ILE A 215 -6.47 -5.29 -7.16
N TRP A 216 -6.30 -3.97 -7.05
CA TRP A 216 -7.40 -3.02 -6.86
C TRP A 216 -8.55 -3.28 -7.88
N PRO A 217 -9.83 -3.24 -7.45
CA PRO A 217 -10.34 -2.80 -6.14
C PRO A 217 -10.50 -3.90 -5.08
N GLN A 218 -9.79 -5.02 -5.19
CA GLN A 218 -9.79 -6.04 -4.14
C GLN A 218 -9.06 -5.53 -2.88
N PHE A 219 -9.11 -6.34 -1.80
CA PHE A 219 -8.54 -5.94 -0.51
C PHE A 219 -7.03 -5.66 -0.63
N PRO A 220 -6.59 -4.45 -0.25
CA PRO A 220 -5.19 -4.06 -0.43
C PRO A 220 -4.23 -4.89 0.42
N SER A 221 -3.17 -5.43 -0.20
CA SER A 221 -2.09 -6.12 0.51
C SER A 221 -1.47 -5.27 1.63
N ASP A 222 -1.44 -3.95 1.46
CA ASP A 222 -0.89 -3.02 2.44
C ASP A 222 -1.71 -2.90 3.73
N LEU A 223 -2.98 -3.30 3.73
CA LEU A 223 -3.82 -3.40 4.93
C LEU A 223 -3.83 -4.79 5.56
N MET A 224 -3.27 -5.81 4.91
CA MET A 224 -3.28 -7.18 5.40
C MET A 224 -2.66 -7.30 6.80
N SER A 225 -1.49 -6.72 7.01
CA SER A 225 -0.75 -6.87 8.27
C SER A 225 -1.50 -6.29 9.48
N VAL A 226 -2.09 -5.10 9.35
CA VAL A 226 -2.88 -4.49 10.44
C VAL A 226 -4.20 -5.22 10.67
N THR A 227 -4.79 -5.80 9.62
CA THR A 227 -6.02 -6.59 9.72
C THR A 227 -5.77 -7.94 10.40
N ILE A 228 -4.60 -8.55 10.22
CA ILE A 228 -4.17 -9.72 10.98
C ILE A 228 -4.09 -9.38 12.48
N VAL A 229 -3.50 -8.24 12.85
CA VAL A 229 -3.47 -7.80 14.26
C VAL A 229 -4.88 -7.56 14.79
N LEU A 230 -5.74 -6.88 14.03
CA LEU A 230 -7.16 -6.71 14.40
C LEU A 230 -7.81 -8.06 14.70
N ALA A 231 -7.63 -9.05 13.84
CA ALA A 231 -8.21 -10.39 14.02
C ALA A 231 -7.75 -11.08 15.31
N THR A 232 -6.52 -10.81 15.80
CA THR A 232 -6.07 -11.35 17.10
C THR A 232 -6.89 -10.85 18.27
N GLN A 233 -7.65 -9.77 18.11
CA GLN A 233 -8.45 -9.13 19.18
C GLN A 233 -9.96 -9.37 19.02
N LEU A 234 -10.38 -10.12 18.02
CA LEU A 234 -11.79 -10.41 17.71
C LEU A 234 -12.14 -11.85 18.02
N THR A 235 -13.41 -12.14 18.27
CA THR A 235 -13.88 -13.51 18.55
C THR A 235 -14.09 -14.26 17.23
N GLY A 236 -13.42 -15.39 17.07
CA GLY A 236 -13.57 -16.26 15.91
C GLY A 236 -12.25 -16.71 15.31
N THR A 237 -12.32 -17.36 14.17
CA THR A 237 -11.17 -17.87 13.41
C THR A 237 -11.29 -17.41 11.97
N VAL A 238 -10.20 -16.96 11.38
CA VAL A 238 -10.13 -16.49 9.99
C VAL A 238 -8.84 -16.94 9.33
N LEU A 239 -8.92 -17.31 8.04
CA LEU A 239 -7.77 -17.56 7.18
C LEU A 239 -7.42 -16.29 6.39
N PHE A 240 -6.19 -15.83 6.51
CA PHE A 240 -5.63 -14.77 5.66
C PHE A 240 -4.82 -15.39 4.53
N PHE A 241 -5.03 -14.89 3.31
CA PHE A 241 -4.28 -15.32 2.12
C PHE A 241 -3.69 -14.13 1.38
N GLU A 242 -2.38 -13.90 1.55
CA GLU A 242 -1.61 -12.90 0.82
C GLU A 242 -1.19 -13.44 -0.54
N LYS A 243 -1.82 -12.96 -1.61
CA LYS A 243 -1.59 -13.46 -2.97
C LYS A 243 -0.44 -12.78 -3.70
N LEU A 244 -0.03 -11.58 -3.27
CA LEU A 244 0.87 -10.72 -4.02
C LEU A 244 2.33 -10.81 -3.59
N TYR A 245 2.59 -11.06 -2.28
CA TYR A 245 3.94 -10.96 -1.71
C TYR A 245 4.26 -12.13 -0.77
N GLU A 246 5.17 -13.00 -1.18
CA GLU A 246 5.51 -14.25 -0.50
C GLU A 246 6.19 -14.07 0.88
N SER A 247 6.71 -12.90 1.19
CA SER A 247 7.39 -12.67 2.48
C SER A 247 6.63 -11.73 3.43
N ARG A 248 5.42 -11.28 3.06
CA ARG A 248 4.64 -10.33 3.86
C ARG A 248 4.15 -10.92 5.18
N MET A 249 3.98 -12.23 5.28
CA MET A 249 3.43 -12.91 6.46
C MET A 249 4.46 -13.19 7.56
N TYR A 250 5.76 -13.02 7.33
CA TYR A 250 6.81 -13.41 8.30
C TYR A 250 6.74 -12.65 9.63
N PHE A 251 6.16 -11.46 9.68
CA PHE A 251 5.98 -10.72 10.92
C PHE A 251 5.05 -11.41 11.92
N VAL A 252 4.19 -12.34 11.46
CA VAL A 252 3.24 -13.09 12.30
C VAL A 252 3.96 -13.93 13.34
N ASP A 253 5.20 -14.39 13.08
CA ASP A 253 6.05 -15.03 14.08
C ASP A 253 6.21 -14.17 15.35
N ARG A 254 6.32 -12.84 15.18
CA ARG A 254 6.39 -11.90 16.31
C ARG A 254 5.07 -11.80 17.06
N LEU A 255 3.93 -11.87 16.37
CA LEU A 255 2.63 -11.91 17.03
C LEU A 255 2.44 -13.19 17.85
N ILE A 256 2.90 -14.34 17.33
CA ILE A 256 2.89 -15.61 18.05
C ILE A 256 3.77 -15.50 19.31
N ALA A 257 4.95 -14.91 19.20
CA ALA A 257 5.82 -14.65 20.36
C ALA A 257 5.19 -13.71 21.40
N MET A 258 4.29 -12.80 20.97
CA MET A 258 3.49 -11.96 21.86
C MET A 258 2.30 -12.72 22.48
N GLY A 259 2.00 -13.93 22.07
CA GLY A 259 0.89 -14.75 22.57
C GLY A 259 -0.33 -14.78 21.67
N ALA A 260 -0.22 -14.36 20.40
CA ALA A 260 -1.29 -14.53 19.42
C ALA A 260 -1.53 -16.02 19.12
N ASN A 261 -2.80 -16.42 19.02
CA ASN A 261 -3.16 -17.75 18.58
C ASN A 261 -3.26 -17.75 17.06
N ALA A 262 -2.14 -18.03 16.41
CA ALA A 262 -2.02 -18.04 14.95
C ALA A 262 -1.17 -19.22 14.46
N VAL A 263 -1.44 -19.69 13.24
CA VAL A 263 -0.69 -20.73 12.56
C VAL A 263 -0.25 -20.21 11.20
N ILE A 264 1.05 -20.16 10.96
CA ILE A 264 1.61 -19.89 9.64
C ILE A 264 1.57 -21.18 8.85
N CYS A 265 0.64 -21.27 7.87
CA CYS A 265 0.47 -22.47 7.04
C CYS A 265 1.56 -22.59 5.97
N ASP A 266 1.90 -21.45 5.35
CA ASP A 266 2.94 -21.30 4.34
C ASP A 266 3.30 -19.79 4.20
N PRO A 267 4.20 -19.39 3.27
CA PRO A 267 4.57 -17.99 3.08
C PRO A 267 3.41 -17.04 2.76
N HIS A 268 2.30 -17.56 2.27
CA HIS A 268 1.14 -16.80 1.82
C HIS A 268 -0.08 -16.91 2.74
N ARG A 269 -0.16 -17.90 3.63
CA ARG A 269 -1.37 -18.19 4.39
C ARG A 269 -1.12 -18.29 5.88
N VAL A 270 -2.01 -17.63 6.63
CA VAL A 270 -2.00 -17.63 8.10
C VAL A 270 -3.43 -17.80 8.60
N VAL A 271 -3.64 -18.70 9.53
CA VAL A 271 -4.88 -18.81 10.31
C VAL A 271 -4.70 -18.06 11.61
N VAL A 272 -5.68 -17.24 11.98
CA VAL A 272 -5.71 -16.49 13.23
C VAL A 272 -7.00 -16.83 13.98
N SER A 273 -6.87 -17.13 15.26
CA SER A 273 -8.00 -17.30 16.18
C SER A 273 -7.88 -16.30 17.32
N GLY A 274 -8.95 -15.54 17.59
CA GLY A 274 -9.00 -14.54 18.66
C GLY A 274 -10.24 -14.73 19.54
N PRO A 275 -10.33 -13.94 20.63
CA PRO A 275 -9.38 -12.95 21.08
C PRO A 275 -8.17 -13.55 21.81
N ALA A 276 -6.99 -12.96 21.60
CA ALA A 276 -5.75 -13.32 22.26
C ALA A 276 -5.31 -12.25 23.27
N ARG A 277 -4.69 -12.68 24.36
CA ARG A 277 -4.09 -11.76 25.35
C ARG A 277 -2.61 -11.55 25.03
N LEU A 278 -2.34 -10.52 24.23
CA LEU A 278 -0.96 -10.20 23.84
C LEU A 278 -0.14 -9.68 25.04
N GLN A 279 1.14 -10.05 25.05
CA GLN A 279 2.12 -9.63 26.05
C GLN A 279 3.19 -8.76 25.40
N SER A 280 3.71 -7.80 26.14
CA SER A 280 4.78 -6.93 25.69
C SER A 280 6.09 -7.70 25.46
N ILE A 281 6.77 -7.39 24.37
CA ILE A 281 8.11 -7.90 24.06
C ILE A 281 8.95 -6.80 23.40
N GLN A 282 10.24 -7.08 23.19
CA GLN A 282 11.06 -6.25 22.33
C GLN A 282 10.83 -6.64 20.86
N LEU A 283 10.53 -5.64 20.05
CA LEU A 283 10.22 -5.78 18.62
C LEU A 283 11.21 -4.98 17.77
N SER A 284 11.32 -5.33 16.50
CA SER A 284 12.02 -4.54 15.49
C SER A 284 11.15 -4.49 14.24
N SER A 285 10.94 -3.31 13.68
CA SER A 285 10.20 -3.15 12.44
C SER A 285 10.99 -3.76 11.27
N PRO A 286 10.45 -4.76 10.55
CA PRO A 286 11.12 -5.33 9.38
C PRO A 286 10.87 -4.52 8.09
N ASP A 287 9.70 -3.89 8.00
CA ASP A 287 9.24 -3.08 6.87
C ASP A 287 8.15 -2.09 7.34
N ILE A 288 7.60 -1.29 6.41
CA ILE A 288 6.58 -0.27 6.70
C ILE A 288 5.31 -0.90 7.29
N ARG A 289 4.76 -1.92 6.63
CA ARG A 289 3.43 -2.47 6.92
C ARG A 289 3.44 -3.44 8.11
N ALA A 290 4.45 -4.27 8.21
CA ALA A 290 4.66 -5.07 9.40
C ALA A 290 4.99 -4.19 10.61
N GLY A 291 5.72 -3.10 10.41
CA GLY A 291 6.06 -2.15 11.47
C GLY A 291 4.84 -1.51 12.11
N ILE A 292 3.90 -0.97 11.31
CA ILE A 292 2.66 -0.39 11.86
C ILE A 292 1.77 -1.47 12.48
N ALA A 293 1.75 -2.68 11.94
CA ALA A 293 1.02 -3.80 12.52
C ALA A 293 1.59 -4.20 13.90
N LEU A 294 2.91 -4.33 14.02
CA LEU A 294 3.57 -4.61 15.30
C LEU A 294 3.35 -3.48 16.32
N LEU A 295 3.27 -2.23 15.87
CA LEU A 295 2.89 -1.12 16.73
C LEU A 295 1.44 -1.28 17.24
N GLY A 296 0.51 -1.64 16.36
CA GLY A 296 -0.87 -1.96 16.75
C GLY A 296 -0.95 -3.12 17.75
N ALA A 297 -0.18 -4.19 17.54
CA ALA A 297 -0.09 -5.31 18.47
C ALA A 297 0.47 -4.88 19.85
N ALA A 298 1.47 -3.98 19.86
CA ALA A 298 2.03 -3.41 21.09
C ALA A 298 1.00 -2.58 21.85
N LEU A 299 0.13 -1.81 21.15
CA LEU A 299 -0.97 -1.07 21.79
C LEU A 299 -2.03 -1.98 22.41
N CYS A 300 -2.22 -3.19 21.88
CA CYS A 300 -3.13 -4.20 22.44
C CYS A 300 -2.48 -5.03 23.56
N ALA A 301 -1.15 -5.03 23.70
CA ALA A 301 -0.43 -5.89 24.61
C ALA A 301 -0.44 -5.37 26.05
N ARG A 302 -0.35 -6.29 27.01
CA ARG A 302 -0.13 -5.95 28.41
C ARG A 302 1.35 -5.65 28.67
N GLY A 303 1.63 -4.55 29.37
CA GLY A 303 2.98 -4.10 29.69
C GLY A 303 3.54 -3.14 28.64
N THR A 304 4.85 -2.87 28.68
CA THR A 304 5.52 -1.92 27.80
C THR A 304 6.33 -2.66 26.75
N SER A 305 5.99 -2.45 25.48
CA SER A 305 6.76 -2.94 24.33
C SER A 305 7.77 -1.89 23.86
N VAL A 306 8.91 -2.33 23.40
CA VAL A 306 9.93 -1.47 22.76
C VAL A 306 10.05 -1.87 21.30
N ILE A 307 9.84 -0.92 20.38
CA ILE A 307 9.94 -1.16 18.95
C ILE A 307 11.16 -0.43 18.39
N ARG A 308 12.10 -1.18 17.85
CA ARG A 308 13.31 -0.67 17.20
C ARG A 308 13.12 -0.51 15.70
N ASN A 309 14.06 0.17 15.04
CA ASN A 309 14.09 0.38 13.58
C ASN A 309 12.85 1.11 13.03
N ILE A 310 12.29 2.02 13.84
CA ILE A 310 11.05 2.76 13.55
C ILE A 310 11.14 3.66 12.31
N ARG A 311 12.35 4.02 11.86
CA ARG A 311 12.56 4.76 10.60
C ARG A 311 11.91 4.09 9.38
N LEU A 312 11.66 2.78 9.43
CA LEU A 312 10.92 2.09 8.37
C LEU A 312 9.43 2.43 8.42
N ILE A 313 8.85 2.60 9.61
CA ILE A 313 7.46 3.05 9.80
C ILE A 313 7.32 4.49 9.30
N ASP A 314 8.28 5.37 9.61
CA ASP A 314 8.28 6.79 9.21
C ASP A 314 8.23 6.99 7.69
N ARG A 315 8.61 5.99 6.90
CA ARG A 315 8.55 6.05 5.44
C ARG A 315 7.12 6.05 4.88
N GLY A 316 6.15 5.60 5.65
CA GLY A 316 4.75 5.50 5.23
C GLY A 316 3.76 6.12 6.22
N TYR A 317 4.21 6.53 7.41
CA TYR A 317 3.35 7.09 8.46
C TYR A 317 4.05 8.28 9.13
N GLU A 318 3.70 9.47 8.68
CA GLU A 318 4.29 10.71 9.20
C GLU A 318 3.88 10.96 10.64
N ASN A 319 4.86 11.16 11.55
CA ASN A 319 4.66 11.51 12.96
C ASN A 319 3.64 10.59 13.67
N ILE A 320 3.71 9.29 13.39
CA ILE A 320 2.69 8.32 13.84
C ILE A 320 2.50 8.32 15.37
N GLU A 321 3.58 8.48 16.15
CA GLU A 321 3.49 8.53 17.60
C GLU A 321 2.74 9.78 18.10
N ALA A 322 2.86 10.90 17.40
CA ALA A 322 2.14 12.12 17.75
C ALA A 322 0.64 11.97 17.44
N LYS A 323 0.30 11.40 16.26
CA LYS A 323 -1.09 11.10 15.87
C LYS A 323 -1.74 10.14 16.87
N LEU A 324 -1.07 9.03 17.20
CA LEU A 324 -1.61 8.04 18.13
C LEU A 324 -1.72 8.58 19.58
N ARG A 325 -0.79 9.43 20.02
CA ARG A 325 -0.88 10.09 21.32
C ARG A 325 -2.09 11.02 21.41
N GLN A 326 -2.39 11.76 20.34
CA GLN A 326 -3.60 12.60 20.27
C GLN A 326 -4.89 11.76 20.33
N LEU A 327 -4.84 10.52 19.88
CA LEU A 327 -5.93 9.54 19.99
C LEU A 327 -5.94 8.79 21.34
N GLY A 328 -5.08 9.16 22.29
CA GLY A 328 -5.06 8.60 23.64
C GLY A 328 -4.08 7.44 23.87
N ALA A 329 -3.26 7.08 22.90
CA ALA A 329 -2.26 6.03 23.07
C ALA A 329 -1.12 6.48 24.00
N ALA A 330 -0.72 5.59 24.93
CA ALA A 330 0.49 5.76 25.75
C ALA A 330 1.72 5.34 24.95
N ILE A 331 2.27 6.26 24.18
CA ILE A 331 3.40 6.03 23.27
C ILE A 331 4.43 7.16 23.34
N GLU A 332 5.70 6.79 23.36
CA GLU A 332 6.81 7.73 23.35
C GLU A 332 7.87 7.33 22.32
N ARG A 333 8.54 8.33 21.75
CA ARG A 333 9.68 8.14 20.86
C ARG A 333 10.95 8.53 21.59
N HIS A 334 11.90 7.60 21.67
CA HIS A 334 13.22 7.84 22.22
C HIS A 334 14.28 7.84 21.11
N LYS A 335 15.19 8.79 21.16
CA LYS A 335 16.42 8.71 20.34
C LYS A 335 17.31 7.65 20.98
N MET A 336 17.77 6.68 20.18
CA MET A 336 18.85 5.81 20.64
C MET A 336 20.09 6.68 20.84
N VAL A 337 20.61 6.72 22.06
CA VAL A 337 21.97 7.18 22.29
C VAL A 337 22.84 6.05 21.72
N THR A 338 23.47 6.29 20.57
CA THR A 338 24.57 5.45 20.11
C THR A 338 25.71 5.74 21.07
N ASP A 339 26.00 4.82 21.98
CA ASP A 339 27.31 4.82 22.62
C ASP A 339 28.35 4.76 21.50
N GLU A 340 29.18 5.82 21.40
CA GLU A 340 30.30 5.93 20.49
C GLU A 340 31.35 4.84 20.71
#